data_e867cd8992a16d5eedb250d67aeade54
#
_entry.id   e867cd8992a16d5eedb250d67aeade54
#
_cell.length_a   1.000
_cell.length_b   1.000
_cell.length_c   1.000
_cell.angle_alpha   90.00
_cell.angle_beta   90.00
_cell.angle_gamma   90.00
#
_symmetry.space_group_name_H-M   'P 1'
#
loop_
_entity.id
_entity.type
_entity.pdbx_description
1 polymer ?
#
loop_
_entity_poly.entity_id
_entity_poly.type
_entity_poly.pdbx_seq_one_letter_code
_entity_poly.pdbx_strand_id
1 'polypeptide(L)'
;MKKLKTILCGAVAAGVIAVGIAPFIWTKQDAVIPGMRLNGQNVGGMTREDLSQLLKKKNQDLTHKKIRLSHGSVKEEWPMADLKVHYDESKIDDMLSLGKSGHIFSDWLVRWKTLLSGNIEQSPILYDRTILKEKAAALAEKYSKPAEDAKPVIHDDGTVTFTGGNPYMKVDEEKLERLVETAVTEKELPVVEIPVLEEKEPGLTVEKAGRFNTVLGQYTTYFSLSPNRSRNIELSAQAISGTILDPGAGFSYNNTTGTRSPDHGYLEAPVIIDGKLEPGYGGGVCQTSTTLFNACLLYTSRCV
;
A
#
# COMPACT_ATOMS: atom_id res chain seq x y z
N MET A 1 36.50 8.14 -70.88
CA MET A 1 35.07 8.05 -70.62
C MET A 1 34.58 6.62 -70.42
N LYS A 2 34.99 5.60 -71.19
CA LYS A 2 34.52 4.19 -71.01
C LYS A 2 34.94 3.57 -69.65
N LYS A 3 36.16 3.77 -69.16
CA LYS A 3 36.63 3.24 -67.86
C LYS A 3 35.88 3.84 -66.65
N LEU A 4 35.47 5.13 -66.73
CA LEU A 4 34.72 5.76 -65.64
C LEU A 4 33.28 5.26 -65.54
N LYS A 5 32.64 4.96 -66.71
CA LYS A 5 31.32 4.35 -66.76
C LYS A 5 31.32 2.92 -66.21
N THR A 6 32.36 2.14 -66.52
CA THR A 6 32.51 0.76 -66.01
C THR A 6 32.72 0.73 -64.49
N ILE A 7 33.54 1.68 -63.93
CA ILE A 7 33.72 1.79 -62.49
C ILE A 7 32.44 2.27 -61.81
N LEU A 8 31.70 3.21 -62.41
CA LEU A 8 30.45 3.69 -61.85
C LEU A 8 29.37 2.60 -61.87
N CYS A 9 29.23 1.84 -62.97
CA CYS A 9 28.32 0.70 -63.05
C CYS A 9 28.71 -0.41 -62.07
N GLY A 10 30.01 -0.69 -61.88
CA GLY A 10 30.48 -1.66 -60.89
C GLY A 10 30.20 -1.21 -59.43
N ALA A 11 30.38 0.04 -59.14
CA ALA A 11 30.08 0.59 -57.82
C ALA A 11 28.58 0.62 -57.52
N VAL A 12 27.74 0.96 -58.50
CA VAL A 12 26.28 0.90 -58.37
C VAL A 12 25.80 -0.56 -58.22
N ALA A 13 26.33 -1.50 -59.03
CA ALA A 13 25.99 -2.91 -58.90
C ALA A 13 26.43 -3.50 -57.56
N ALA A 14 27.64 -3.17 -57.08
CA ALA A 14 28.10 -3.56 -55.75
C ALA A 14 27.26 -2.95 -54.63
N GLY A 15 26.86 -1.68 -54.76
CA GLY A 15 25.94 -1.00 -53.84
C GLY A 15 24.54 -1.65 -53.80
N VAL A 16 23.96 -1.99 -54.97
CA VAL A 16 22.67 -2.67 -55.07
C VAL A 16 22.73 -4.08 -54.46
N ILE A 17 23.82 -4.81 -54.72
CA ILE A 17 24.05 -6.15 -54.13
C ILE A 17 24.22 -6.02 -52.58
N ALA A 18 25.02 -5.05 -52.12
CA ALA A 18 25.20 -4.85 -50.70
C ALA A 18 23.89 -4.47 -50.00
N VAL A 19 23.12 -3.55 -50.59
CA VAL A 19 21.78 -3.17 -50.08
C VAL A 19 20.79 -4.35 -50.15
N GLY A 20 20.84 -5.19 -51.19
CA GLY A 20 19.95 -6.33 -51.34
C GLY A 20 20.25 -7.48 -50.35
N ILE A 21 21.52 -7.72 -50.06
CA ILE A 21 21.97 -8.92 -49.35
C ILE A 21 22.25 -8.63 -47.86
N ALA A 22 22.64 -7.41 -47.51
CA ALA A 22 23.01 -7.07 -46.14
C ALA A 22 22.00 -7.49 -45.06
N PRO A 23 20.67 -7.31 -45.23
CA PRO A 23 19.70 -7.73 -44.22
C PRO A 23 19.63 -9.25 -43.99
N PHE A 24 20.10 -10.06 -45.00
CA PHE A 24 20.08 -11.53 -44.90
C PHE A 24 21.35 -12.09 -44.29
N ILE A 25 22.52 -11.45 -44.57
CA ILE A 25 23.80 -11.94 -44.08
C ILE A 25 23.95 -11.71 -42.59
N TRP A 26 23.34 -10.66 -42.04
CA TRP A 26 23.50 -10.25 -40.62
C TRP A 26 22.53 -10.94 -39.67
N THR A 27 21.59 -11.73 -40.15
CA THR A 27 20.64 -12.41 -39.27
C THR A 27 20.94 -13.90 -39.20
N LYS A 28 21.36 -14.34 -37.99
CA LYS A 28 21.30 -15.77 -37.67
C LYS A 28 19.83 -16.20 -37.72
N GLN A 29 19.57 -17.45 -38.19
CA GLN A 29 18.21 -17.95 -38.40
C GLN A 29 17.41 -17.94 -37.08
N ASP A 30 18.07 -18.08 -35.94
CA ASP A 30 17.47 -18.19 -34.59
C ASP A 30 17.58 -16.91 -33.77
N ALA A 31 17.92 -15.77 -34.40
CA ALA A 31 18.07 -14.50 -33.71
C ALA A 31 17.08 -13.43 -34.22
N VAL A 32 16.75 -12.46 -33.37
CA VAL A 32 15.91 -11.32 -33.73
C VAL A 32 16.57 -10.45 -34.78
N ILE A 33 15.80 -9.96 -35.74
CA ILE A 33 16.31 -9.09 -36.81
C ILE A 33 16.85 -7.76 -36.26
N PRO A 34 17.91 -7.18 -36.88
CA PRO A 34 18.45 -5.88 -36.46
C PRO A 34 17.41 -4.76 -36.53
N GLY A 35 17.53 -3.79 -35.60
CA GLY A 35 16.61 -2.66 -35.49
C GLY A 35 15.38 -2.93 -34.63
N MET A 36 15.20 -4.15 -34.15
CA MET A 36 14.12 -4.51 -33.23
C MET A 36 14.38 -4.00 -31.81
N ARG A 37 13.34 -3.50 -31.16
CA ARG A 37 13.39 -3.06 -29.76
C ARG A 37 12.26 -3.69 -28.97
N LEU A 38 12.57 -4.17 -27.77
CA LEU A 38 11.59 -4.65 -26.79
C LEU A 38 11.48 -3.65 -25.64
N ASN A 39 10.31 -3.06 -25.47
CA ASN A 39 10.09 -2.02 -24.45
C ASN A 39 11.15 -0.91 -24.49
N GLY A 40 11.56 -0.50 -25.70
CA GLY A 40 12.58 0.54 -25.94
C GLY A 40 14.03 0.06 -25.89
N GLN A 41 14.33 -1.14 -25.42
CA GLN A 41 15.67 -1.74 -25.40
C GLN A 41 15.97 -2.44 -26.73
N ASN A 42 17.17 -2.18 -27.30
CA ASN A 42 17.60 -2.88 -28.52
C ASN A 42 17.81 -4.38 -28.24
N VAL A 43 17.12 -5.23 -28.99
CA VAL A 43 17.18 -6.69 -28.90
C VAL A 43 17.59 -7.35 -30.24
N GLY A 44 17.95 -6.54 -31.23
CA GLY A 44 18.43 -7.04 -32.51
C GLY A 44 19.66 -7.93 -32.37
N GLY A 45 19.62 -9.10 -32.95
CA GLY A 45 20.69 -10.12 -32.86
C GLY A 45 20.63 -11.03 -31.64
N MET A 46 19.69 -10.80 -30.71
CA MET A 46 19.49 -11.68 -29.57
C MET A 46 18.82 -12.99 -29.97
N THR A 47 19.25 -14.08 -29.36
CA THR A 47 18.65 -15.41 -29.48
C THR A 47 17.43 -15.53 -28.55
N ARG A 48 16.69 -16.66 -28.67
CA ARG A 48 15.61 -17.01 -27.75
C ARG A 48 16.10 -17.01 -26.28
N GLU A 49 17.26 -17.61 -26.05
CA GLU A 49 17.87 -17.71 -24.73
C GLU A 49 18.19 -16.33 -24.15
N ASP A 50 18.78 -15.45 -24.99
CA ASP A 50 19.13 -14.07 -24.57
C ASP A 50 17.86 -13.29 -24.19
N LEU A 51 16.79 -13.39 -25.00
CA LEU A 51 15.50 -12.74 -24.73
C LEU A 51 14.85 -13.29 -23.46
N SER A 52 14.87 -14.60 -23.27
CA SER A 52 14.31 -15.22 -22.06
C SER A 52 15.08 -14.77 -20.82
N GLN A 53 16.42 -14.72 -20.87
CA GLN A 53 17.22 -14.21 -19.77
C GLN A 53 16.95 -12.72 -19.49
N LEU A 54 16.81 -11.92 -20.55
CA LEU A 54 16.46 -10.49 -20.42
C LEU A 54 15.10 -10.31 -19.73
N LEU A 55 14.07 -11.06 -20.16
CA LEU A 55 12.74 -10.99 -19.56
C LEU A 55 12.75 -11.51 -18.11
N LYS A 56 13.46 -12.59 -17.81
CA LYS A 56 13.65 -13.09 -16.43
C LYS A 56 14.26 -12.01 -15.53
N LYS A 57 15.31 -11.33 -15.98
CA LYS A 57 15.90 -10.23 -15.23
C LYS A 57 14.91 -9.09 -15.00
N LYS A 58 14.18 -8.68 -16.07
CA LYS A 58 13.12 -7.65 -15.95
C LYS A 58 11.99 -8.08 -15.01
N ASN A 59 11.61 -9.35 -15.01
CA ASN A 59 10.61 -9.90 -14.10
C ASN A 59 11.10 -9.86 -12.65
N GLN A 60 12.36 -10.17 -12.39
CA GLN A 60 12.96 -10.02 -11.06
C GLN A 60 12.92 -8.55 -10.60
N ASP A 61 13.28 -7.61 -11.47
CA ASP A 61 13.22 -6.18 -11.14
C ASP A 61 11.76 -5.73 -10.83
N LEU A 62 10.76 -6.28 -11.53
CA LEU A 62 9.34 -6.01 -11.26
C LEU A 62 8.91 -6.55 -9.89
N THR A 63 9.33 -7.76 -9.52
CA THR A 63 8.93 -8.36 -8.24
C THR A 63 9.43 -7.59 -7.03
N HIS A 64 10.51 -6.82 -7.16
CA HIS A 64 11.01 -5.94 -6.10
C HIS A 64 10.25 -4.61 -5.98
N LYS A 65 9.42 -4.27 -6.95
CA LYS A 65 8.63 -3.05 -6.93
C LYS A 65 7.35 -3.23 -6.12
N LYS A 66 6.84 -2.10 -5.62
CA LYS A 66 5.59 -2.04 -4.85
C LYS A 66 4.67 -0.99 -5.45
N ILE A 67 3.39 -1.28 -5.51
CA ILE A 67 2.35 -0.30 -5.79
C ILE A 67 2.03 0.38 -4.47
N ARG A 68 2.11 1.69 -4.43
CA ARG A 68 1.75 2.51 -3.27
C ARG A 68 0.33 3.02 -3.45
N LEU A 69 -0.49 2.79 -2.45
CA LEU A 69 -1.86 3.25 -2.38
C LEU A 69 -1.95 4.26 -1.24
N SER A 70 -2.69 5.33 -1.41
CA SER A 70 -2.85 6.33 -0.36
C SER A 70 -4.23 6.98 -0.38
N HIS A 71 -4.74 7.36 0.79
CA HIS A 71 -5.90 8.22 0.96
C HIS A 71 -5.80 8.90 2.34
N GLY A 72 -5.72 10.22 2.37
CA GLY A 72 -5.50 10.95 3.62
C GLY A 72 -4.28 10.46 4.40
N SER A 73 -4.50 9.98 5.63
CA SER A 73 -3.47 9.39 6.49
C SER A 73 -3.16 7.93 6.15
N VAL A 74 -4.02 7.26 5.38
CA VAL A 74 -3.88 5.85 5.02
C VAL A 74 -2.81 5.68 3.95
N LYS A 75 -1.90 4.75 4.19
CA LYS A 75 -0.84 4.34 3.25
C LYS A 75 -0.75 2.83 3.23
N GLU A 76 -0.90 2.26 2.05
CA GLU A 76 -0.80 0.82 1.81
C GLU A 76 0.23 0.55 0.72
N GLU A 77 0.92 -0.57 0.83
CA GLU A 77 1.90 -1.00 -0.16
C GLU A 77 1.58 -2.43 -0.60
N TRP A 78 1.41 -2.62 -1.89
CA TRP A 78 1.19 -3.94 -2.48
C TRP A 78 2.43 -4.35 -3.29
N PRO A 79 3.19 -5.37 -2.85
CA PRO A 79 4.27 -5.92 -3.64
C PRO A 79 3.76 -6.44 -4.99
N MET A 80 4.44 -6.10 -6.09
CA MET A 80 4.07 -6.60 -7.41
C MET A 80 4.21 -8.12 -7.52
N ALA A 81 5.09 -8.71 -6.72
CA ALA A 81 5.23 -10.15 -6.59
C ALA A 81 3.92 -10.83 -6.17
N ASP A 82 3.16 -10.22 -5.26
CA ASP A 82 1.89 -10.76 -4.78
C ASP A 82 0.84 -10.84 -5.88
N LEU A 83 0.85 -9.90 -6.84
CA LEU A 83 -0.05 -9.87 -7.99
C LEU A 83 0.44 -10.75 -9.13
N LYS A 84 1.54 -11.50 -8.95
CA LYS A 84 2.20 -12.33 -9.98
C LYS A 84 2.50 -11.55 -11.26
N VAL A 85 2.92 -10.30 -11.12
CA VAL A 85 3.21 -9.42 -12.25
C VAL A 85 4.43 -9.91 -13.01
N HIS A 86 4.29 -10.06 -14.33
CA HIS A 86 5.38 -10.49 -15.20
C HIS A 86 5.17 -10.00 -16.64
N TYR A 87 6.25 -9.94 -17.43
CA TYR A 87 6.18 -9.67 -18.85
C TYR A 87 5.72 -10.91 -19.61
N ASP A 88 4.91 -10.71 -20.64
CA ASP A 88 4.43 -11.78 -21.52
C ASP A 88 5.57 -12.36 -22.38
N GLU A 89 5.97 -13.59 -22.08
CA GLU A 89 7.03 -14.29 -22.84
C GLU A 89 6.57 -14.79 -24.21
N SER A 90 5.25 -14.84 -24.50
CA SER A 90 4.75 -15.29 -25.80
C SER A 90 5.22 -14.39 -26.95
N LYS A 91 5.52 -13.14 -26.65
CA LYS A 91 6.06 -12.17 -27.62
C LYS A 91 7.46 -12.48 -28.13
N ILE A 92 8.19 -13.39 -27.49
CA ILE A 92 9.49 -13.87 -27.97
C ILE A 92 9.34 -14.53 -29.33
N ASP A 93 8.31 -15.36 -29.51
CA ASP A 93 8.08 -16.07 -30.78
C ASP A 93 7.70 -15.12 -31.89
N ASP A 94 6.87 -14.13 -31.62
CA ASP A 94 6.50 -13.09 -32.59
C ASP A 94 7.75 -12.33 -33.09
N MET A 95 8.65 -11.95 -32.15
CA MET A 95 9.89 -11.24 -32.50
C MET A 95 10.87 -12.12 -33.30
N LEU A 96 10.98 -13.39 -32.95
CA LEU A 96 11.88 -14.33 -33.65
C LEU A 96 11.40 -14.69 -35.06
N SER A 97 10.08 -14.70 -35.30
CA SER A 97 9.47 -15.03 -36.59
C SER A 97 9.38 -13.85 -37.55
N LEU A 98 9.49 -12.61 -37.03
CA LEU A 98 9.36 -11.38 -37.83
C LEU A 98 10.41 -11.36 -38.96
N GLY A 99 9.96 -11.12 -40.21
CA GLY A 99 10.81 -11.08 -41.41
C GLY A 99 11.43 -12.42 -41.79
N LYS A 100 10.78 -13.56 -41.38
CA LYS A 100 11.20 -14.93 -41.66
C LYS A 100 10.01 -15.81 -42.12
N SER A 101 9.08 -15.19 -42.83
CA SER A 101 7.86 -15.88 -43.32
C SER A 101 8.13 -16.89 -44.45
N GLY A 102 9.33 -16.90 -45.01
CA GLY A 102 9.71 -17.69 -46.17
C GLY A 102 9.46 -16.99 -47.51
N HIS A 103 8.84 -15.85 -47.53
CA HIS A 103 8.59 -15.03 -48.72
C HIS A 103 9.72 -13.99 -48.88
N ILE A 104 10.70 -14.28 -49.73
CA ILE A 104 11.94 -13.50 -49.87
C ILE A 104 11.70 -11.99 -49.98
N PHE A 105 10.77 -11.56 -50.80
CA PHE A 105 10.53 -10.14 -51.05
C PHE A 105 9.88 -9.42 -49.82
N SER A 106 8.88 -10.05 -49.24
CA SER A 106 8.22 -9.50 -48.04
C SER A 106 9.16 -9.47 -46.86
N ASP A 107 9.94 -10.52 -46.63
CA ASP A 107 10.92 -10.61 -45.56
C ASP A 107 12.03 -9.56 -45.73
N TRP A 108 12.50 -9.35 -46.96
CA TRP A 108 13.46 -8.30 -47.30
C TRP A 108 12.92 -6.90 -46.93
N LEU A 109 11.68 -6.63 -47.31
CA LEU A 109 11.04 -5.32 -47.04
C LEU A 109 10.82 -5.06 -45.55
N VAL A 110 10.39 -6.06 -44.79
CA VAL A 110 10.24 -6.01 -43.34
C VAL A 110 11.58 -5.76 -42.66
N ARG A 111 12.64 -6.48 -43.03
CA ARG A 111 13.98 -6.33 -42.46
C ARG A 111 14.56 -4.95 -42.70
N TRP A 112 14.45 -4.41 -43.94
CA TRP A 112 14.87 -3.03 -44.22
C TRP A 112 14.08 -1.99 -43.50
N LYS A 113 12.77 -2.13 -43.46
CA LYS A 113 11.90 -1.22 -42.69
C LYS A 113 12.29 -1.21 -41.20
N THR A 114 12.48 -2.40 -40.63
CA THR A 114 12.86 -2.53 -39.21
C THR A 114 14.24 -1.94 -38.92
N LEU A 115 15.21 -2.14 -39.83
CA LEU A 115 16.55 -1.61 -39.70
C LEU A 115 16.59 -0.07 -39.76
N LEU A 116 15.83 0.52 -40.67
CA LEU A 116 15.85 1.99 -40.91
C LEU A 116 14.95 2.76 -39.93
N SER A 117 13.78 2.25 -39.65
CA SER A 117 12.78 2.95 -38.82
C SER A 117 12.76 2.45 -37.39
N GLY A 118 13.37 1.31 -37.09
CA GLY A 118 13.17 0.55 -35.88
C GLY A 118 11.78 -0.10 -35.86
N ASN A 119 11.65 -1.20 -35.15
CA ASN A 119 10.34 -1.76 -34.79
C ASN A 119 10.32 -1.90 -33.27
N ILE A 120 9.32 -1.29 -32.63
CA ILE A 120 9.17 -1.34 -31.18
C ILE A 120 8.07 -2.35 -30.89
N GLU A 121 8.45 -3.50 -30.37
CA GLU A 121 7.52 -4.46 -29.79
C GLU A 121 7.37 -4.15 -28.31
N GLN A 122 6.13 -4.18 -27.83
CA GLN A 122 5.83 -4.05 -26.42
C GLN A 122 5.41 -5.43 -25.91
N SER A 123 6.12 -5.93 -24.93
CA SER A 123 5.65 -7.07 -24.15
C SER A 123 4.71 -6.53 -23.10
N PRO A 124 3.42 -6.86 -23.15
CA PRO A 124 2.48 -6.42 -22.13
C PRO A 124 2.86 -7.03 -20.79
N ILE A 125 2.56 -6.29 -19.74
CA ILE A 125 2.69 -6.79 -18.39
C ILE A 125 1.41 -7.56 -18.07
N LEU A 126 1.56 -8.81 -17.69
CA LEU A 126 0.49 -9.68 -17.22
C LEU A 126 0.47 -9.70 -15.70
N TYR A 127 -0.70 -9.88 -15.12
CA TYR A 127 -0.94 -10.01 -13.70
C TYR A 127 -2.14 -10.92 -13.44
N ASP A 128 -2.28 -11.40 -12.21
CA ASP A 128 -3.40 -12.25 -11.80
C ASP A 128 -4.59 -11.37 -11.35
N ARG A 129 -5.62 -11.29 -12.19
CA ARG A 129 -6.84 -10.52 -11.91
C ARG A 129 -7.60 -11.01 -10.68
N THR A 130 -7.55 -12.30 -10.41
CA THR A 130 -8.25 -12.87 -9.24
C THR A 130 -7.61 -12.37 -7.96
N ILE A 131 -6.29 -12.40 -7.90
CA ILE A 131 -5.53 -11.88 -6.75
C ILE A 131 -5.74 -10.37 -6.59
N LEU A 132 -5.76 -9.61 -7.68
CA LEU A 132 -6.05 -8.17 -7.61
C LEU A 132 -7.43 -7.91 -6.99
N LYS A 133 -8.45 -8.65 -7.42
CA LYS A 133 -9.81 -8.57 -6.88
C LYS A 133 -9.86 -8.91 -5.40
N GLU A 134 -9.23 -10.00 -5.00
CA GLU A 134 -9.14 -10.43 -3.60
C GLU A 134 -8.45 -9.37 -2.73
N LYS A 135 -7.37 -8.76 -3.21
CA LYS A 135 -6.68 -7.68 -2.50
C LYS A 135 -7.53 -6.40 -2.40
N ALA A 136 -8.25 -6.04 -3.45
CA ALA A 136 -9.16 -4.88 -3.42
C ALA A 136 -10.31 -5.10 -2.42
N ALA A 137 -10.93 -6.28 -2.42
CA ALA A 137 -11.96 -6.66 -1.47
C ALA A 137 -11.43 -6.70 -0.03
N ALA A 138 -10.25 -7.28 0.19
CA ALA A 138 -9.62 -7.30 1.52
C ALA A 138 -9.31 -5.91 2.05
N LEU A 139 -8.87 -4.98 1.18
CA LEU A 139 -8.68 -3.58 1.54
C LEU A 139 -10.02 -2.92 1.92
N ALA A 140 -11.05 -3.13 1.11
CA ALA A 140 -12.39 -2.60 1.38
C ALA A 140 -12.94 -3.15 2.70
N GLU A 141 -12.82 -4.45 2.96
CA GLU A 141 -13.22 -5.06 4.23
C GLU A 141 -12.44 -4.49 5.42
N LYS A 142 -11.12 -4.33 5.28
CA LYS A 142 -10.25 -3.77 6.33
C LYS A 142 -10.75 -2.43 6.83
N TYR A 143 -11.18 -1.55 5.92
CA TYR A 143 -11.62 -0.18 6.23
C TYR A 143 -13.13 -0.01 6.33
N SER A 144 -13.93 -1.05 6.10
CA SER A 144 -15.40 -1.04 6.29
C SER A 144 -15.83 -1.09 7.77
N LYS A 145 -14.90 -1.37 8.68
CA LYS A 145 -15.16 -1.37 10.12
C LYS A 145 -15.36 0.06 10.62
N PRO A 146 -16.17 0.26 11.67
CA PRO A 146 -16.32 1.59 12.25
C PRO A 146 -14.97 2.22 12.57
N ALA A 147 -14.87 3.54 12.39
CA ALA A 147 -13.65 4.27 12.73
C ALA A 147 -13.28 4.02 14.21
N GLU A 148 -12.03 3.67 14.45
CA GLU A 148 -11.49 3.42 15.78
C GLU A 148 -10.41 4.43 16.10
N ASP A 149 -10.53 5.04 17.30
CA ASP A 149 -9.48 5.92 17.82
C ASP A 149 -8.17 5.18 18.07
N ALA A 150 -7.07 5.88 17.90
CA ALA A 150 -5.76 5.39 18.27
C ALA A 150 -5.71 5.10 19.77
N LYS A 151 -5.17 3.93 20.13
CA LYS A 151 -5.03 3.48 21.52
C LYS A 151 -3.57 3.49 21.92
N PRO A 152 -3.24 3.99 23.12
CA PRO A 152 -1.86 3.98 23.60
C PRO A 152 -1.41 2.57 23.95
N VAL A 153 -0.18 2.25 23.59
CA VAL A 153 0.57 1.08 24.06
C VAL A 153 1.74 1.59 24.89
N ILE A 154 1.72 1.27 26.18
CA ILE A 154 2.77 1.68 27.12
C ILE A 154 3.79 0.57 27.20
N HIS A 155 5.05 0.91 26.97
CA HIS A 155 6.18 -0.01 27.03
C HIS A 155 6.85 0.01 28.42
N ASP A 156 7.58 -1.03 28.77
CA ASP A 156 8.24 -1.16 30.08
C ASP A 156 9.29 -0.07 30.34
N ASP A 157 9.86 0.53 29.28
CA ASP A 157 10.80 1.65 29.36
C ASP A 157 10.12 3.02 29.58
N GLY A 158 8.77 3.04 29.72
CA GLY A 158 7.98 4.24 29.88
C GLY A 158 7.69 5.00 28.58
N THR A 159 8.10 4.47 27.43
CA THR A 159 7.72 5.04 26.14
C THR A 159 6.26 4.67 25.79
N VAL A 160 5.61 5.54 25.03
CA VAL A 160 4.23 5.36 24.58
C VAL A 160 4.20 5.34 23.06
N THR A 161 3.64 4.27 22.50
CA THR A 161 3.30 4.20 21.09
C THR A 161 1.78 4.11 20.93
N PHE A 162 1.28 4.30 19.72
CA PHE A 162 -0.15 4.22 19.45
C PHE A 162 -0.42 3.19 18.35
N THR A 163 -1.52 2.45 18.50
CA THR A 163 -2.02 1.50 17.51
C THR A 163 -3.50 1.80 17.21
N GLY A 164 -3.99 1.34 16.08
CA GLY A 164 -5.33 1.69 15.63
C GLY A 164 -5.37 3.06 14.94
N GLY A 165 -6.37 3.86 15.22
CA GLY A 165 -6.56 5.16 14.57
C GLY A 165 -6.97 5.01 13.10
N ASN A 166 -7.66 3.91 12.77
CA ASN A 166 -8.08 3.61 11.41
C ASN A 166 -9.39 4.34 11.10
N PRO A 167 -9.49 5.03 9.96
CA PRO A 167 -10.74 5.60 9.49
C PRO A 167 -11.70 4.49 9.03
N TYR A 168 -12.99 4.78 9.09
CA TYR A 168 -13.95 4.05 8.26
C TYR A 168 -13.88 4.60 6.85
N MET A 169 -13.79 3.70 5.86
CA MET A 169 -13.84 4.06 4.44
C MET A 169 -14.66 3.04 3.67
N LYS A 170 -15.65 3.52 2.92
CA LYS A 170 -16.32 2.72 1.91
C LYS A 170 -15.57 2.84 0.61
N VAL A 171 -14.70 1.87 0.33
CA VAL A 171 -13.86 1.86 -0.87
C VAL A 171 -14.66 1.48 -2.10
N ASP A 172 -14.45 2.17 -3.23
CA ASP A 172 -14.95 1.76 -4.55
C ASP A 172 -13.98 0.72 -5.14
N GLU A 173 -14.30 -0.57 -4.91
CA GLU A 173 -13.46 -1.70 -5.30
C GLU A 173 -13.22 -1.75 -6.82
N GLU A 174 -14.27 -1.55 -7.64
CA GLU A 174 -14.15 -1.60 -9.09
C GLU A 174 -13.25 -0.49 -9.63
N LYS A 175 -13.36 0.71 -9.06
CA LYS A 175 -12.51 1.82 -9.46
C LYS A 175 -11.08 1.61 -9.00
N LEU A 176 -10.87 1.03 -7.80
CA LEU A 176 -9.55 0.68 -7.28
C LEU A 176 -8.86 -0.35 -8.18
N GLU A 177 -9.58 -1.41 -8.58
CA GLU A 177 -9.06 -2.42 -9.50
C GLU A 177 -8.57 -1.77 -10.80
N ARG A 178 -9.37 -0.91 -11.42
CA ARG A 178 -9.00 -0.20 -12.67
C ARG A 178 -7.78 0.71 -12.50
N LEU A 179 -7.69 1.43 -11.38
CA LEU A 179 -6.56 2.31 -11.12
C LEU A 179 -5.26 1.52 -10.91
N VAL A 180 -5.32 0.41 -10.17
CA VAL A 180 -4.17 -0.48 -9.97
C VAL A 180 -3.77 -1.17 -11.28
N GLU A 181 -4.73 -1.62 -12.08
CA GLU A 181 -4.48 -2.19 -13.42
C GLU A 181 -3.70 -1.20 -14.30
N THR A 182 -4.11 0.05 -14.32
CA THR A 182 -3.41 1.12 -15.04
C THR A 182 -2.00 1.33 -14.48
N ALA A 183 -1.85 1.41 -13.16
CA ALA A 183 -0.56 1.61 -12.51
C ALA A 183 0.44 0.47 -12.76
N VAL A 184 -0.03 -0.79 -12.82
CA VAL A 184 0.80 -1.96 -13.14
C VAL A 184 1.42 -1.84 -14.54
N THR A 185 0.71 -1.24 -15.48
CA THR A 185 1.15 -1.12 -16.88
C THR A 185 2.04 0.10 -17.11
N GLU A 186 2.08 1.07 -16.20
CA GLU A 186 2.89 2.27 -16.34
C GLU A 186 4.38 2.01 -16.08
N LYS A 187 5.23 2.77 -16.77
CA LYS A 187 6.68 2.66 -16.67
C LYS A 187 7.22 3.10 -15.31
N GLU A 188 6.62 4.12 -14.74
CA GLU A 188 6.86 4.62 -13.39
C GLU A 188 5.61 4.34 -12.57
N LEU A 189 5.75 3.63 -11.45
CA LEU A 189 4.63 3.28 -10.59
C LEU A 189 4.13 4.54 -9.86
N PRO A 190 2.99 5.10 -10.24
CA PRO A 190 2.41 6.23 -9.54
C PRO A 190 1.93 5.80 -8.15
N VAL A 191 1.72 6.78 -7.28
CA VAL A 191 0.92 6.54 -6.07
C VAL A 191 -0.53 6.50 -6.51
N VAL A 192 -1.20 5.38 -6.29
CA VAL A 192 -2.61 5.19 -6.59
C VAL A 192 -3.43 5.75 -5.43
N GLU A 193 -4.31 6.69 -5.73
CA GLU A 193 -5.25 7.17 -4.74
C GLU A 193 -6.37 6.14 -4.55
N ILE A 194 -6.63 5.76 -3.28
CA ILE A 194 -7.71 4.83 -2.94
C ILE A 194 -9.04 5.55 -3.18
N PRO A 195 -9.89 5.07 -4.10
CA PRO A 195 -11.17 5.71 -4.36
C PRO A 195 -12.16 5.41 -3.24
N VAL A 196 -12.59 6.44 -2.53
CA VAL A 196 -13.52 6.34 -1.40
C VAL A 196 -14.85 6.96 -1.76
N LEU A 197 -15.94 6.26 -1.47
CA LEU A 197 -17.32 6.71 -1.66
C LEU A 197 -17.86 7.43 -0.42
N GLU A 198 -17.43 6.99 0.76
CA GLU A 198 -17.82 7.53 2.06
C GLU A 198 -16.68 7.32 3.04
N GLU A 199 -16.38 8.31 3.87
CA GLU A 199 -15.34 8.22 4.90
C GLU A 199 -15.81 8.80 6.21
N LYS A 200 -15.23 8.29 7.32
CA LYS A 200 -15.38 8.85 8.64
C LYS A 200 -14.05 8.74 9.37
N GLU A 201 -13.48 9.87 9.67
CA GLU A 201 -12.22 9.96 10.42
C GLU A 201 -12.41 9.53 11.89
N PRO A 202 -11.40 8.88 12.51
CA PRO A 202 -11.37 8.66 13.94
C PRO A 202 -11.20 9.99 14.67
N GLY A 203 -11.68 10.08 15.88
CA GLY A 203 -11.47 11.26 16.73
C GLY A 203 -9.97 11.48 17.03
N LEU A 204 -9.23 10.38 17.19
CA LEU A 204 -7.79 10.37 17.40
C LEU A 204 -7.07 9.49 16.36
N THR A 205 -6.30 10.10 15.46
CA THR A 205 -5.39 9.39 14.57
C THR A 205 -4.04 9.13 15.24
N VAL A 206 -3.29 8.11 14.76
CA VAL A 206 -1.92 7.84 15.25
C VAL A 206 -1.00 9.06 15.08
N GLU A 207 -1.18 9.83 14.00
CA GLU A 207 -0.41 11.05 13.73
C GLU A 207 -0.67 12.13 14.80
N LYS A 208 -1.95 12.39 15.13
CA LYS A 208 -2.32 13.32 16.20
C LYS A 208 -1.85 12.82 17.56
N ALA A 209 -1.91 11.51 17.78
CA ALA A 209 -1.48 10.84 19.01
C ALA A 209 0.04 10.79 19.19
N GLY A 210 0.82 10.85 18.11
CA GLY A 210 2.29 10.78 18.15
C GLY A 210 2.98 11.88 19.00
N ARG A 211 2.22 12.90 19.43
CA ARG A 211 2.68 13.91 20.40
C ARG A 211 2.79 13.36 21.83
N PHE A 212 2.07 12.28 22.13
CA PHE A 212 2.02 11.69 23.47
C PHE A 212 3.00 10.50 23.50
N ASN A 213 4.23 10.74 23.85
CA ASN A 213 5.31 9.77 23.74
C ASN A 213 5.88 9.29 25.08
N THR A 214 5.36 9.78 26.19
CA THR A 214 5.92 9.53 27.53
C THR A 214 4.81 9.46 28.58
N VAL A 215 4.92 8.53 29.54
CA VAL A 215 4.09 8.46 30.72
C VAL A 215 4.50 9.55 31.72
N LEU A 216 3.62 10.49 31.99
CA LEU A 216 3.86 11.60 32.94
C LEU A 216 3.59 11.20 34.41
N GLY A 217 2.58 10.36 34.65
CA GLY A 217 2.22 9.85 35.96
C GLY A 217 1.50 8.52 35.85
N GLN A 218 1.75 7.67 36.82
CA GLN A 218 1.11 6.36 36.93
C GLN A 218 0.77 6.06 38.38
N TYR A 219 -0.44 5.55 38.63
CA TYR A 219 -0.86 5.11 39.92
C TYR A 219 -1.77 3.89 39.85
N THR A 220 -1.59 2.95 40.78
CA THR A 220 -2.35 1.71 40.80
C THR A 220 -3.00 1.53 42.19
N THR A 221 -4.27 1.16 42.20
CA THR A 221 -5.00 0.80 43.41
C THR A 221 -5.60 -0.59 43.25
N TYR A 222 -5.74 -1.29 44.38
CA TYR A 222 -6.32 -2.61 44.47
C TYR A 222 -7.66 -2.56 45.17
N PHE A 223 -8.59 -3.42 44.81
CA PHE A 223 -9.89 -3.56 45.43
C PHE A 223 -10.35 -5.00 45.47
N SER A 224 -11.23 -5.32 46.43
CA SER A 224 -11.82 -6.64 46.56
C SER A 224 -12.84 -6.88 45.42
N LEU A 225 -12.78 -8.04 44.80
CA LEU A 225 -13.69 -8.42 43.72
C LEU A 225 -15.13 -8.53 44.24
N SER A 226 -16.01 -7.81 43.62
CA SER A 226 -17.45 -7.87 43.79
C SER A 226 -18.08 -7.61 42.41
N PRO A 227 -18.91 -8.49 41.84
CA PRO A 227 -19.36 -8.37 40.46
C PRO A 227 -19.90 -7.00 40.11
N ASN A 228 -20.88 -6.48 40.83
CA ASN A 228 -21.51 -5.20 40.56
C ASN A 228 -20.53 -4.04 40.74
N ARG A 229 -19.77 -4.03 41.84
CA ARG A 229 -18.77 -3.00 42.10
C ARG A 229 -17.66 -3.01 41.06
N SER A 230 -17.16 -4.17 40.67
CA SER A 230 -16.13 -4.31 39.63
C SER A 230 -16.64 -3.76 38.31
N ARG A 231 -17.89 -4.07 37.92
CA ARG A 231 -18.51 -3.54 36.71
C ARG A 231 -18.61 -2.01 36.71
N ASN A 232 -18.99 -1.43 37.85
CA ASN A 232 -19.07 0.04 38.00
C ASN A 232 -17.69 0.70 37.87
N ILE A 233 -16.66 0.08 38.46
CA ILE A 233 -15.28 0.56 38.33
C ILE A 233 -14.81 0.48 36.86
N GLU A 234 -15.08 -0.62 36.21
CA GLU A 234 -14.76 -0.81 34.79
C GLU A 234 -15.44 0.24 33.92
N LEU A 235 -16.74 0.45 34.06
CA LEU A 235 -17.50 1.46 33.31
C LEU A 235 -16.93 2.85 33.47
N SER A 236 -16.63 3.25 34.72
CA SER A 236 -16.07 4.56 34.99
C SER A 236 -14.64 4.72 34.47
N ALA A 237 -13.84 3.66 34.49
CA ALA A 237 -12.50 3.65 33.91
C ALA A 237 -12.55 3.74 32.39
N GLN A 238 -13.46 3.00 31.75
CA GLN A 238 -13.67 3.07 30.30
C GLN A 238 -14.12 4.46 29.86
N ALA A 239 -15.00 5.12 30.62
CA ALA A 239 -15.50 6.45 30.28
C ALA A 239 -14.41 7.51 30.24
N ILE A 240 -13.38 7.42 31.11
CA ILE A 240 -12.26 8.37 31.14
C ILE A 240 -11.09 7.97 30.24
N SER A 241 -11.05 6.71 29.82
CA SER A 241 -9.95 6.18 29.02
C SER A 241 -9.93 6.85 27.63
N GLY A 242 -8.74 7.22 27.16
CA GLY A 242 -8.58 7.87 25.85
C GLY A 242 -8.91 9.37 25.83
N THR A 243 -9.31 9.97 26.94
CA THR A 243 -9.56 11.41 27.00
C THR A 243 -8.27 12.19 26.71
N ILE A 244 -8.34 13.09 25.73
CA ILE A 244 -7.24 13.98 25.37
C ILE A 244 -7.57 15.38 25.86
N LEU A 245 -6.61 16.01 26.51
CA LEU A 245 -6.73 17.37 26.99
C LEU A 245 -5.68 18.25 26.33
N ASP A 246 -6.12 19.34 25.71
CA ASP A 246 -5.21 20.37 25.25
C ASP A 246 -4.60 21.13 26.44
N PRO A 247 -3.43 21.77 26.30
CA PRO A 247 -2.84 22.58 27.34
C PRO A 247 -3.79 23.64 27.85
N GLY A 248 -4.04 23.63 29.18
CA GLY A 248 -4.97 24.55 29.84
C GLY A 248 -6.43 24.10 29.81
N ALA A 249 -6.78 22.98 29.19
CA ALA A 249 -8.13 22.43 29.22
C ALA A 249 -8.47 21.84 30.58
N GLY A 250 -9.73 22.04 31.01
CA GLY A 250 -10.25 21.46 32.24
C GLY A 250 -10.85 20.08 32.04
N PHE A 251 -10.64 19.17 33.01
CA PHE A 251 -11.26 17.85 33.01
C PHE A 251 -12.22 17.70 34.19
N SER A 252 -13.44 17.25 33.93
CA SER A 252 -14.44 16.94 34.94
C SER A 252 -14.76 15.45 34.94
N TYR A 253 -14.28 14.74 35.95
CA TYR A 253 -14.58 13.31 36.11
C TYR A 253 -16.09 13.01 36.09
N ASN A 254 -16.89 13.81 36.80
CA ASN A 254 -18.33 13.60 36.88
C ASN A 254 -19.03 13.83 35.54
N ASN A 255 -18.64 14.85 34.80
CA ASN A 255 -19.21 15.09 33.47
C ASN A 255 -18.84 13.98 32.49
N THR A 256 -17.59 13.47 32.56
CA THR A 256 -17.11 12.42 31.67
C THR A 256 -17.74 11.08 31.99
N THR A 257 -17.89 10.70 33.24
CA THR A 257 -18.51 9.41 33.63
C THR A 257 -20.04 9.46 33.62
N GLY A 258 -20.65 10.63 33.56
CA GLY A 258 -22.10 10.81 33.48
C GLY A 258 -22.87 10.41 34.76
N THR A 259 -24.19 10.33 34.63
CA THR A 259 -25.09 9.93 35.71
C THR A 259 -24.92 8.46 36.04
N ARG A 260 -24.83 8.12 37.34
CA ARG A 260 -24.75 6.75 37.83
C ARG A 260 -26.17 6.16 37.94
N SER A 261 -26.68 5.65 36.84
CA SER A 261 -28.03 5.08 36.77
C SER A 261 -28.03 3.74 36.02
N PRO A 262 -29.07 2.92 36.21
CA PRO A 262 -29.22 1.68 35.43
C PRO A 262 -29.20 1.91 33.92
N ASP A 263 -29.79 2.99 33.44
CA ASP A 263 -29.84 3.35 32.03
C ASP A 263 -28.42 3.55 31.40
N HIS A 264 -27.44 3.90 32.26
CA HIS A 264 -26.03 4.02 31.86
C HIS A 264 -25.21 2.75 32.18
N GLY A 265 -25.89 1.63 32.55
CA GLY A 265 -25.28 0.34 32.83
C GLY A 265 -24.62 0.21 34.21
N TYR A 266 -24.83 1.19 35.10
CA TYR A 266 -24.34 1.09 36.48
C TYR A 266 -25.25 0.15 37.31
N LEU A 267 -24.61 -0.66 38.14
CA LEU A 267 -25.26 -1.66 38.98
C LEU A 267 -25.27 -1.18 40.45
N GLU A 268 -26.21 -1.71 41.20
CA GLU A 268 -26.32 -1.45 42.63
C GLU A 268 -25.15 -2.12 43.37
N ALA A 269 -24.44 -1.32 44.15
CA ALA A 269 -23.35 -1.74 45.02
C ALA A 269 -23.22 -0.77 46.21
N PRO A 270 -22.50 -1.13 47.26
CA PRO A 270 -22.36 -0.23 48.42
C PRO A 270 -21.80 1.15 48.07
N VAL A 271 -22.51 2.19 48.41
CA VAL A 271 -22.13 3.60 48.31
C VAL A 271 -22.02 4.20 49.72
N ILE A 272 -21.31 5.30 49.88
CA ILE A 272 -21.21 6.02 51.14
C ILE A 272 -22.13 7.23 51.06
N ILE A 273 -23.17 7.27 51.91
CA ILE A 273 -24.13 8.36 52.08
C ILE A 273 -24.06 8.77 53.55
N ASP A 274 -23.76 10.03 53.84
CA ASP A 274 -23.64 10.58 55.19
C ASP A 274 -22.77 9.73 56.15
N GLY A 275 -21.66 9.17 55.61
CA GLY A 275 -20.72 8.35 56.35
C GLY A 275 -21.18 6.87 56.58
N LYS A 276 -22.32 6.46 56.05
CA LYS A 276 -22.83 5.10 56.16
C LYS A 276 -22.79 4.37 54.81
N LEU A 277 -22.60 3.05 54.85
CA LEU A 277 -22.70 2.20 53.65
C LEU A 277 -24.15 1.85 53.37
N GLU A 278 -24.64 2.27 52.24
CA GLU A 278 -26.00 1.99 51.78
C GLU A 278 -25.97 1.42 50.33
N PRO A 279 -26.99 0.61 49.94
CA PRO A 279 -27.11 0.19 48.54
C PRO A 279 -27.39 1.40 47.65
N GLY A 280 -26.65 1.48 46.53
CA GLY A 280 -26.87 2.56 45.53
C GLY A 280 -26.17 2.30 44.23
N TYR A 281 -26.63 2.94 43.16
CA TYR A 281 -26.04 2.77 41.83
C TYR A 281 -24.67 3.45 41.72
N GLY A 282 -23.71 2.78 41.09
CA GLY A 282 -22.36 3.28 40.88
C GLY A 282 -21.43 3.11 42.07
N GLY A 283 -21.77 2.27 43.06
CA GLY A 283 -20.85 1.91 44.13
C GLY A 283 -19.54 1.37 43.57
N GLY A 284 -18.43 1.97 44.00
CA GLY A 284 -17.09 1.67 43.49
C GLY A 284 -16.46 2.74 42.60
N VAL A 285 -17.22 3.65 42.02
CA VAL A 285 -16.73 4.72 41.12
C VAL A 285 -15.70 5.64 41.79
N CYS A 286 -15.79 5.85 43.10
CA CYS A 286 -14.77 6.57 43.85
C CYS A 286 -13.38 5.96 43.77
N GLN A 287 -13.27 4.65 43.58
CA GLN A 287 -11.98 3.96 43.39
C GLN A 287 -11.27 4.50 42.14
N THR A 288 -11.97 4.59 41.02
CA THR A 288 -11.43 5.13 39.75
C THR A 288 -11.04 6.59 39.91
N SER A 289 -11.91 7.40 40.54
CA SER A 289 -11.65 8.83 40.79
C SER A 289 -10.40 9.03 41.65
N THR A 290 -10.24 8.25 42.74
CA THR A 290 -9.06 8.32 43.60
C THR A 290 -7.80 7.90 42.89
N THR A 291 -7.85 6.85 42.08
CA THR A 291 -6.71 6.38 41.28
C THR A 291 -6.26 7.45 40.29
N LEU A 292 -7.21 8.05 39.56
CA LEU A 292 -6.92 9.13 38.62
C LEU A 292 -6.31 10.36 39.35
N PHE A 293 -6.90 10.78 40.46
CA PHE A 293 -6.41 11.91 41.27
C PHE A 293 -4.95 11.70 41.69
N ASN A 294 -4.60 10.53 42.21
CA ASN A 294 -3.23 10.23 42.63
C ASN A 294 -2.26 10.22 41.43
N ALA A 295 -2.65 9.71 40.28
CA ALA A 295 -1.83 9.78 39.08
C ALA A 295 -1.58 11.23 38.64
N CYS A 296 -2.61 12.09 38.67
CA CYS A 296 -2.48 13.52 38.36
C CYS A 296 -1.61 14.25 39.40
N LEU A 297 -1.73 13.93 40.67
CA LEU A 297 -0.93 14.51 41.73
C LEU A 297 0.56 14.23 41.58
N LEU A 298 0.91 13.00 41.14
CA LEU A 298 2.30 12.64 40.85
C LEU A 298 2.88 13.45 39.71
N TYR A 299 2.08 13.75 38.68
CA TYR A 299 2.49 14.62 37.59
C TYR A 299 2.67 16.06 38.05
N THR A 300 1.66 16.65 38.73
CA THR A 300 1.68 18.04 39.14
C THR A 300 2.73 18.33 40.22
N SER A 301 3.01 17.38 41.10
CA SER A 301 4.03 17.53 42.17
C SER A 301 5.47 17.37 41.66
N ARG A 302 5.69 16.86 40.46
CA ARG A 302 7.02 16.74 39.83
C ARG A 302 7.39 17.94 38.95
N CYS A 303 6.46 18.82 38.66
CA CYS A 303 6.68 20.01 37.84
C CYS A 303 7.04 21.27 38.68
N VAL A 304 7.42 21.08 39.93
CA VAL A 304 7.88 22.17 40.83
C VAL A 304 9.38 22.09 40.99
#